data_6174b7b9e362947817e8c89bff74ad73
#
_entry.id   6174b7b9e362947817e8c89bff74ad73
#
_cell.length_a   1.000
_cell.length_b   1.000
_cell.length_c   1.000
_cell.angle_alpha   90.00
_cell.angle_beta   90.00
_cell.angle_gamma   90.00
#
_symmetry.space_group_name_H-M   'P 1'
#
loop_
_entity.id
_entity.type
_entity.pdbx_description
1 polymer ?
#
loop_
_entity_poly.entity_id
_entity_poly.type
_entity_poly.pdbx_seq_one_letter_code
_entity_poly.pdbx_strand_id
1 'polypeptide(L)'
;MEMRPISRKMDALLAAHQRLLEFFEWFSARGTRAGIADFVAGNPQEMPLPEYVAAIKKWSEPRRKDWFAYHMNVPEARRAIVASLFEHRGIRFAAEDIALTTGAFAGLEVAMRAVCDEGDEVIYLTPPWFFYDGIAKGLGLLPVKVRVDMTTFDIDVPAIERAITARTRAIIVNSPNNPTGKAYPRATLDRLAAVLEAASERNGRAIYLLSDEAYYRILYDGRHYESPTESYPRSILIYTYGKQLLTPGERIGYLALPPAMPAGDRVQLRNAITMAQLVGGWSWPNAVLQYALADIDGLSVDIGKLEQKRDRMVRGLREAGYDLHVPEGTFYLLPKSPWLDDWAFTRHLAESDVLVLPGEVVEMPGYFRISITASDAMIDKALPVFAAAAKERVPA
;
A
#
# COMPACT_ATOMS: atom_id res chain seq x y z
N MET A 1 -38.41 -12.33 16.13
CA MET A 1 -37.46 -11.70 15.17
C MET A 1 -36.28 -11.21 15.96
N GLU A 2 -35.16 -11.84 15.81
CA GLU A 2 -33.94 -11.51 16.58
C GLU A 2 -33.46 -10.10 16.17
N MET A 3 -33.25 -9.23 17.17
CA MET A 3 -32.74 -7.87 16.92
C MET A 3 -31.26 -7.96 16.53
N ARG A 4 -30.91 -7.47 15.33
CA ARG A 4 -29.52 -7.44 14.87
C ARG A 4 -28.78 -6.26 15.50
N PRO A 5 -27.65 -6.47 16.18
CA PRO A 5 -26.90 -5.39 16.82
C PRO A 5 -26.07 -4.54 15.83
N ILE A 6 -25.85 -5.02 14.60
CA ILE A 6 -25.02 -4.36 13.57
C ILE A 6 -25.79 -4.26 12.24
N SER A 7 -25.33 -3.39 11.35
CA SER A 7 -25.92 -3.24 10.02
C SER A 7 -25.66 -4.48 9.15
N ARG A 8 -26.55 -4.76 8.17
CA ARG A 8 -26.35 -5.85 7.20
C ARG A 8 -25.06 -5.73 6.42
N LYS A 9 -24.66 -4.50 6.09
CA LYS A 9 -23.42 -4.20 5.39
C LYS A 9 -22.19 -4.60 6.22
N MET A 10 -22.19 -4.27 7.52
CA MET A 10 -21.10 -4.63 8.42
C MET A 10 -21.05 -6.14 8.66
N ASP A 11 -22.20 -6.80 8.79
CA ASP A 11 -22.31 -8.25 8.90
C ASP A 11 -21.65 -8.97 7.70
N ALA A 12 -21.99 -8.50 6.48
CA ALA A 12 -21.40 -9.02 5.25
C ALA A 12 -19.88 -8.76 5.15
N LEU A 13 -19.40 -7.60 5.62
CA LEU A 13 -17.97 -7.27 5.65
C LEU A 13 -17.21 -8.15 6.64
N LEU A 14 -17.77 -8.38 7.84
CA LEU A 14 -17.17 -9.27 8.83
C LEU A 14 -17.05 -10.69 8.29
N ALA A 15 -18.11 -11.22 7.67
CA ALA A 15 -18.08 -12.54 7.06
C ALA A 15 -17.04 -12.64 5.91
N ALA A 16 -16.95 -11.62 5.07
CA ALA A 16 -16.01 -11.60 3.95
C ALA A 16 -14.54 -11.50 4.39
N HIS A 17 -14.27 -10.94 5.59
CA HIS A 17 -12.91 -10.73 6.11
C HIS A 17 -12.63 -11.56 7.37
N GLN A 18 -13.42 -12.61 7.61
CA GLN A 18 -13.28 -13.45 8.80
C GLN A 18 -11.86 -13.96 9.00
N ARG A 19 -11.21 -14.48 7.94
CA ARG A 19 -9.83 -14.97 7.99
C ARG A 19 -8.82 -13.89 8.39
N LEU A 20 -8.99 -12.68 7.90
CA LEU A 20 -8.15 -11.54 8.29
C LEU A 20 -8.31 -11.21 9.77
N LEU A 21 -9.56 -11.20 10.28
CA LEU A 21 -9.84 -10.93 11.69
C LEU A 21 -9.30 -12.04 12.59
N GLU A 22 -9.51 -13.32 12.24
CA GLU A 22 -8.94 -14.49 12.93
C GLU A 22 -7.41 -14.40 13.01
N PHE A 23 -6.76 -13.96 11.92
CA PHE A 23 -5.32 -13.78 11.92
C PHE A 23 -4.88 -12.67 12.89
N PHE A 24 -5.51 -11.51 12.87
CA PHE A 24 -5.15 -10.41 13.76
C PHE A 24 -5.44 -10.74 15.24
N GLU A 25 -6.53 -11.44 15.53
CA GLU A 25 -6.82 -11.91 16.87
C GLU A 25 -5.73 -12.90 17.37
N TRP A 26 -5.41 -13.90 16.54
CA TRP A 26 -4.36 -14.87 16.85
C TRP A 26 -2.99 -14.19 17.01
N PHE A 27 -2.66 -13.23 16.15
CA PHE A 27 -1.41 -12.48 16.21
C PHE A 27 -1.34 -11.60 17.46
N SER A 28 -2.42 -10.87 17.77
CA SER A 28 -2.50 -10.00 18.94
C SER A 28 -2.39 -10.77 20.27
N ALA A 29 -2.97 -11.96 20.34
CA ALA A 29 -2.89 -12.81 21.54
C ALA A 29 -1.47 -13.30 21.85
N ARG A 30 -0.56 -13.33 20.87
CA ARG A 30 0.85 -13.72 21.08
C ARG A 30 1.68 -12.59 21.68
N GLY A 31 1.25 -11.35 21.53
CA GLY A 31 1.90 -10.16 22.06
C GLY A 31 3.29 -9.88 21.48
N THR A 32 3.88 -8.81 21.95
CA THR A 32 5.27 -8.42 21.66
C THR A 32 6.20 -8.98 22.75
N ARG A 33 6.33 -10.31 22.84
CA ARG A 33 7.28 -10.91 23.80
C ARG A 33 8.72 -10.70 23.32
N ALA A 34 9.63 -10.49 24.27
CA ALA A 34 11.06 -10.42 23.96
C ALA A 34 11.50 -11.71 23.26
N GLY A 35 12.30 -11.56 22.20
CA GLY A 35 12.84 -12.69 21.45
C GLY A 35 11.98 -13.19 20.28
N ILE A 36 10.77 -12.66 20.06
CA ILE A 36 9.99 -12.95 18.86
C ILE A 36 10.65 -12.30 17.64
N ALA A 37 10.77 -13.05 16.56
CA ALA A 37 11.12 -12.55 15.22
C ALA A 37 9.82 -12.26 14.45
N ASP A 38 9.35 -11.00 14.52
CA ASP A 38 8.11 -10.55 13.88
C ASP A 38 8.36 -10.03 12.47
N PHE A 39 7.91 -10.81 11.48
CA PHE A 39 7.94 -10.47 10.06
C PHE A 39 6.52 -10.24 9.49
N VAL A 40 5.50 -10.10 10.33
CA VAL A 40 4.10 -10.00 9.90
C VAL A 40 3.81 -8.66 9.24
N ALA A 41 4.04 -7.58 9.98
CA ALA A 41 3.68 -6.23 9.56
C ALA A 41 4.93 -5.42 9.16
N GLY A 42 4.72 -4.43 8.29
CA GLY A 42 5.75 -3.43 7.98
C GLY A 42 5.92 -2.40 9.11
N ASN A 43 5.97 -2.87 10.35
CA ASN A 43 6.23 -2.04 11.52
C ASN A 43 7.73 -1.87 11.73
N PRO A 44 8.17 -0.72 12.25
CA PRO A 44 9.58 -0.52 12.59
C PRO A 44 10.01 -1.48 13.71
N GLN A 45 11.18 -2.08 13.55
CA GLN A 45 11.84 -2.92 14.55
C GLN A 45 13.15 -2.29 15.06
N GLU A 46 13.41 -1.05 14.65
CA GLU A 46 14.54 -0.23 15.02
C GLU A 46 14.04 1.15 15.48
N MET A 47 14.89 1.93 16.13
CA MET A 47 14.56 3.28 16.57
C MET A 47 14.24 4.19 15.37
N PRO A 48 13.30 5.14 15.50
CA PRO A 48 12.99 6.08 14.43
C PRO A 48 14.18 6.97 14.11
N LEU A 49 14.21 7.51 12.89
CA LEU A 49 15.23 8.45 12.43
C LEU A 49 15.34 9.65 13.40
N PRO A 50 16.52 9.97 13.93
CA PRO A 50 16.71 11.11 14.83
C PRO A 50 16.27 12.44 14.22
N GLU A 51 16.48 12.63 12.92
CA GLU A 51 16.09 13.81 12.16
C GLU A 51 14.57 13.95 12.09
N TYR A 52 13.86 12.84 11.95
CA TYR A 52 12.39 12.82 12.02
C TYR A 52 11.90 13.27 13.40
N VAL A 53 12.47 12.71 14.47
CA VAL A 53 12.12 13.08 15.85
C VAL A 53 12.42 14.56 16.11
N ALA A 54 13.55 15.08 15.61
CA ALA A 54 13.93 16.49 15.71
C ALA A 54 12.93 17.39 14.97
N ALA A 55 12.48 17.00 13.77
CA ALA A 55 11.48 17.75 13.01
C ALA A 55 10.15 17.81 13.76
N ILE A 56 9.66 16.71 14.30
CA ILE A 56 8.42 16.70 15.07
C ILE A 56 8.51 17.59 16.31
N LYS A 57 9.61 17.53 17.07
CA LYS A 57 9.85 18.43 18.22
C LYS A 57 9.83 19.90 17.81
N LYS A 58 10.54 20.25 16.74
CA LYS A 58 10.61 21.62 16.19
C LYS A 58 9.23 22.18 15.84
N TRP A 59 8.37 21.38 15.25
CA TRP A 59 7.08 21.82 14.73
C TRP A 59 5.93 21.62 15.73
N SER A 60 6.15 20.93 16.85
CA SER A 60 5.20 20.87 17.95
C SER A 60 5.19 22.15 18.81
N GLU A 61 6.20 23.04 18.68
CA GLU A 61 6.18 24.36 19.32
C GLU A 61 5.32 25.34 18.50
N PRO A 62 4.24 25.91 19.09
CA PRO A 62 3.37 26.82 18.38
C PRO A 62 4.05 28.17 18.11
N ARG A 63 3.93 28.71 16.89
CA ARG A 63 4.49 29.98 16.46
C ARG A 63 3.43 31.09 16.35
N ARG A 64 2.16 30.72 16.44
CA ARG A 64 1.01 31.61 16.39
C ARG A 64 -0.20 30.95 17.06
N LYS A 65 -1.23 31.75 17.41
CA LYS A 65 -2.41 31.30 18.19
C LYS A 65 -3.24 30.19 17.50
N ASP A 66 -3.20 30.11 16.16
CA ASP A 66 -3.96 29.17 15.33
C ASP A 66 -3.12 27.98 14.85
N TRP A 67 -1.97 27.72 15.49
CA TRP A 67 -1.03 26.69 15.08
C TRP A 67 -1.65 25.30 15.02
N PHE A 68 -2.53 24.98 15.94
CA PHE A 68 -3.24 23.70 16.05
C PHE A 68 -4.71 23.79 15.60
N ALA A 69 -5.07 24.83 14.85
CA ALA A 69 -6.41 24.96 14.28
C ALA A 69 -6.65 23.94 13.15
N TYR A 70 -7.89 23.87 12.68
CA TYR A 70 -8.27 23.03 11.54
C TYR A 70 -7.61 23.53 10.25
N HIS A 71 -6.62 22.78 9.75
CA HIS A 71 -5.96 23.05 8.48
C HIS A 71 -6.18 21.88 7.53
N MET A 72 -6.90 22.08 6.42
CA MET A 72 -7.09 21.04 5.41
C MET A 72 -5.80 20.78 4.65
N ASN A 73 -5.14 21.84 4.21
CA ASN A 73 -3.90 21.80 3.45
C ASN A 73 -3.04 23.01 3.78
N VAL A 74 -2.00 22.82 4.55
CA VAL A 74 -1.03 23.88 4.84
C VAL A 74 -0.28 24.24 3.54
N PRO A 75 -0.20 25.51 3.13
CA PRO A 75 0.43 25.90 1.86
C PRO A 75 1.90 25.48 1.76
N GLU A 76 2.65 25.54 2.87
CA GLU A 76 4.05 25.13 2.97
C GLU A 76 4.20 23.62 2.65
N ALA A 77 3.30 22.80 3.19
CA ALA A 77 3.27 21.36 2.93
C ALA A 77 3.04 21.05 1.44
N ARG A 78 2.07 21.72 0.82
CA ARG A 78 1.84 21.57 -0.62
C ARG A 78 3.05 21.96 -1.46
N ARG A 79 3.72 23.08 -1.11
CA ARG A 79 4.93 23.52 -1.81
C ARG A 79 6.07 22.50 -1.66
N ALA A 80 6.27 21.95 -0.47
CA ALA A 80 7.27 20.92 -0.23
C ALA A 80 7.01 19.67 -1.09
N ILE A 81 5.76 19.20 -1.15
CA ILE A 81 5.36 18.05 -1.97
C ILE A 81 5.60 18.33 -3.46
N VAL A 82 5.19 19.50 -3.96
CA VAL A 82 5.41 19.88 -5.37
C VAL A 82 6.89 19.93 -5.73
N ALA A 83 7.73 20.49 -4.85
CA ALA A 83 9.17 20.54 -5.05
C ALA A 83 9.76 19.12 -5.10
N SER A 84 9.37 18.26 -4.18
CA SER A 84 9.79 16.88 -4.10
C SER A 84 9.37 16.05 -5.33
N LEU A 85 8.12 16.20 -5.78
CA LEU A 85 7.65 15.52 -7.00
C LEU A 85 8.43 15.96 -8.22
N PHE A 86 8.78 17.26 -8.32
CA PHE A 86 9.61 17.75 -9.39
C PHE A 86 11.05 17.21 -9.31
N GLU A 87 11.64 17.20 -8.13
CA GLU A 87 13.01 16.68 -7.91
C GLU A 87 13.12 15.20 -8.28
N HIS A 88 12.15 14.37 -7.85
CA HIS A 88 12.22 12.92 -8.03
C HIS A 88 11.68 12.42 -9.38
N ARG A 89 10.84 13.22 -10.06
CA ARG A 89 10.11 12.76 -11.26
C ARG A 89 10.21 13.71 -12.45
N GLY A 90 10.74 14.91 -12.27
CA GLY A 90 10.79 15.94 -13.31
C GLY A 90 9.41 16.53 -13.67
N ILE A 91 8.34 16.18 -12.96
CA ILE A 91 6.96 16.59 -13.28
C ILE A 91 6.52 17.73 -12.37
N ARG A 92 6.03 18.82 -12.95
CA ARG A 92 5.53 19.99 -12.24
C ARG A 92 4.04 19.86 -11.93
N PHE A 93 3.72 19.42 -10.74
CA PHE A 93 2.34 19.51 -10.23
C PHE A 93 2.01 20.92 -9.77
N ALA A 94 0.73 21.32 -9.85
CA ALA A 94 0.26 22.54 -9.22
C ALA A 94 -0.04 22.31 -7.75
N ALA A 95 0.24 23.28 -6.89
CA ALA A 95 0.03 23.14 -5.45
C ALA A 95 -1.45 22.90 -5.07
N GLU A 96 -2.36 23.46 -5.84
CA GLU A 96 -3.80 23.24 -5.68
C GLU A 96 -4.26 21.82 -6.08
N ASP A 97 -3.47 21.10 -6.87
CA ASP A 97 -3.72 19.71 -7.25
C ASP A 97 -3.25 18.70 -6.20
N ILE A 98 -2.69 19.19 -5.08
CA ILE A 98 -2.28 18.37 -3.94
C ILE A 98 -3.34 18.44 -2.83
N ALA A 99 -3.83 17.30 -2.38
CA ALA A 99 -4.69 17.18 -1.20
C ALA A 99 -4.00 16.33 -0.13
N LEU A 100 -3.74 16.91 1.04
CA LEU A 100 -3.15 16.20 2.17
C LEU A 100 -4.14 15.20 2.75
N THR A 101 -3.67 14.04 3.18
CA THR A 101 -4.48 12.95 3.73
C THR A 101 -3.88 12.39 5.02
N THR A 102 -4.68 11.66 5.78
CA THR A 102 -4.20 10.87 6.93
C THR A 102 -3.57 9.55 6.47
N GLY A 103 -2.62 9.64 5.51
CA GLY A 103 -1.95 8.51 4.87
C GLY A 103 -2.72 7.95 3.67
N ALA A 104 -2.08 7.03 2.94
CA ALA A 104 -2.65 6.44 1.72
C ALA A 104 -3.93 5.64 1.97
N PHE A 105 -4.13 5.06 3.15
CA PHE A 105 -5.36 4.33 3.49
C PHE A 105 -6.60 5.23 3.34
N ALA A 106 -6.58 6.39 4.01
CA ALA A 106 -7.63 7.40 3.84
C ALA A 106 -7.65 7.96 2.41
N GLY A 107 -6.47 8.15 1.80
CA GLY A 107 -6.36 8.60 0.41
C GLY A 107 -7.08 7.70 -0.58
N LEU A 108 -6.99 6.37 -0.43
CA LEU A 108 -7.69 5.38 -1.26
C LEU A 108 -9.22 5.51 -1.12
N GLU A 109 -9.72 5.59 0.12
CA GLU A 109 -11.15 5.77 0.33
C GLU A 109 -11.65 7.09 -0.25
N VAL A 110 -10.93 8.18 0.00
CA VAL A 110 -11.26 9.52 -0.53
C VAL A 110 -11.25 9.52 -2.06
N ALA A 111 -10.24 8.90 -2.69
CA ALA A 111 -10.16 8.81 -4.14
C ALA A 111 -11.32 8.00 -4.74
N MET A 112 -11.63 6.81 -4.18
CA MET A 112 -12.77 6.00 -4.62
C MET A 112 -14.10 6.75 -4.43
N ARG A 113 -14.31 7.38 -3.28
CA ARG A 113 -15.51 8.18 -2.99
C ARG A 113 -15.67 9.38 -3.93
N ALA A 114 -14.56 9.96 -4.41
CA ALA A 114 -14.59 11.11 -5.32
C ALA A 114 -14.94 10.73 -6.76
N VAL A 115 -14.63 9.49 -7.20
CA VAL A 115 -14.77 9.10 -8.62
C VAL A 115 -15.79 8.01 -8.89
N CYS A 116 -16.24 7.25 -7.87
CA CYS A 116 -17.16 6.13 -8.02
C CYS A 116 -18.52 6.43 -7.41
N ASP A 117 -19.58 5.93 -8.04
CA ASP A 117 -20.94 5.85 -7.53
C ASP A 117 -21.20 4.48 -6.88
N GLU A 118 -22.19 4.38 -6.00
CA GLU A 118 -22.64 3.09 -5.45
C GLU A 118 -23.00 2.12 -6.58
N GLY A 119 -22.50 0.89 -6.53
CA GLY A 119 -22.68 -0.13 -7.56
C GLY A 119 -21.68 -0.08 -8.71
N ASP A 120 -20.77 0.90 -8.73
CA ASP A 120 -19.64 0.92 -9.68
C ASP A 120 -18.64 -0.20 -9.35
N GLU A 121 -17.97 -0.69 -10.39
CA GLU A 121 -16.90 -1.68 -10.26
C GLU A 121 -15.55 -1.01 -10.10
N VAL A 122 -14.77 -1.55 -9.15
CA VAL A 122 -13.36 -1.19 -8.93
C VAL A 122 -12.49 -2.42 -9.13
N ILE A 123 -11.65 -2.40 -10.15
CA ILE A 123 -10.69 -3.46 -10.42
C ILE A 123 -9.49 -3.29 -9.48
N TYR A 124 -8.99 -4.38 -8.91
CA TYR A 124 -7.68 -4.41 -8.27
C TYR A 124 -6.94 -5.72 -8.59
N LEU A 125 -5.60 -5.64 -8.52
CA LEU A 125 -4.73 -6.77 -8.85
C LEU A 125 -4.57 -7.70 -7.64
N THR A 126 -4.54 -9.00 -7.88
CA THR A 126 -4.24 -10.01 -6.87
C THR A 126 -2.89 -10.67 -7.12
N PRO A 127 -2.06 -10.89 -6.09
CA PRO A 127 -2.30 -10.66 -4.67
C PRO A 127 -2.32 -9.18 -4.30
N PRO A 128 -3.29 -8.74 -3.46
CA PRO A 128 -3.48 -7.33 -3.13
C PRO A 128 -2.90 -6.94 -1.77
N TRP A 129 -2.87 -5.65 -1.50
CA TRP A 129 -2.99 -5.20 -0.12
C TRP A 129 -4.42 -5.50 0.39
N PHE A 130 -4.52 -6.26 1.47
CA PHE A 130 -5.74 -6.94 1.93
C PHE A 130 -6.90 -6.02 2.35
N PHE A 131 -6.73 -4.69 2.33
CA PHE A 131 -7.82 -3.76 2.65
C PHE A 131 -8.57 -3.21 1.43
N TYR A 132 -8.10 -3.41 0.18
CA TYR A 132 -8.80 -2.89 -1.01
C TYR A 132 -10.24 -3.37 -1.11
N ASP A 133 -10.47 -4.68 -0.91
CA ASP A 133 -11.81 -5.28 -0.92
C ASP A 133 -12.74 -4.65 0.12
N GLY A 134 -12.25 -4.52 1.36
CA GLY A 134 -13.02 -3.96 2.47
C GLY A 134 -13.39 -2.50 2.27
N ILE A 135 -12.46 -1.67 1.76
CA ILE A 135 -12.72 -0.26 1.45
C ILE A 135 -13.79 -0.16 0.37
N ALA A 136 -13.63 -0.88 -0.76
CA ALA A 136 -14.55 -0.85 -1.87
C ALA A 136 -15.98 -1.27 -1.43
N LYS A 137 -16.12 -2.41 -0.78
CA LYS A 137 -17.41 -2.87 -0.24
C LYS A 137 -17.99 -1.93 0.82
N GLY A 138 -17.12 -1.33 1.66
CA GLY A 138 -17.50 -0.32 2.62
C GLY A 138 -18.16 0.90 1.98
N LEU A 139 -17.75 1.27 0.78
CA LEU A 139 -18.31 2.35 -0.03
C LEU A 139 -19.52 1.91 -0.89
N GLY A 140 -19.92 0.63 -0.87
CA GLY A 140 -20.99 0.10 -1.72
C GLY A 140 -20.55 -0.19 -3.15
N LEU A 141 -19.23 -0.25 -3.40
CA LEU A 141 -18.64 -0.58 -4.68
C LEU A 141 -18.52 -2.09 -4.86
N LEU A 142 -18.37 -2.53 -6.11
CA LEU A 142 -18.20 -3.92 -6.50
C LEU A 142 -16.73 -4.19 -6.84
N PRO A 143 -15.96 -4.83 -5.95
CA PRO A 143 -14.57 -5.16 -6.24
C PRO A 143 -14.48 -6.25 -7.30
N VAL A 144 -13.65 -6.03 -8.32
CA VAL A 144 -13.34 -6.97 -9.39
C VAL A 144 -11.86 -7.35 -9.30
N LYS A 145 -11.61 -8.63 -9.08
CA LYS A 145 -10.27 -9.17 -8.87
C LYS A 145 -9.66 -9.63 -10.17
N VAL A 146 -8.47 -9.15 -10.49
CA VAL A 146 -7.69 -9.61 -11.64
C VAL A 146 -6.33 -10.11 -11.17
N ARG A 147 -6.02 -11.38 -11.48
CA ARG A 147 -4.74 -11.96 -11.10
C ARG A 147 -3.63 -11.46 -12.00
N VAL A 148 -2.48 -11.13 -11.41
CA VAL A 148 -1.25 -10.84 -12.15
C VAL A 148 -0.71 -12.11 -12.82
N ASP A 149 0.22 -11.97 -13.78
CA ASP A 149 0.97 -13.10 -14.28
C ASP A 149 1.76 -13.79 -13.16
N MET A 150 1.52 -15.08 -12.96
CA MET A 150 2.07 -15.80 -11.81
C MET A 150 3.55 -16.17 -11.94
N THR A 151 4.12 -15.97 -13.11
CA THR A 151 5.55 -16.24 -13.38
C THR A 151 6.39 -14.99 -13.12
N THR A 152 5.89 -13.84 -13.58
CA THR A 152 6.61 -12.55 -13.54
C THR A 152 6.09 -11.59 -12.48
N PHE A 153 4.92 -11.84 -11.95
CA PHE A 153 4.10 -10.93 -11.13
C PHE A 153 3.79 -9.59 -11.82
N ASP A 154 3.94 -9.52 -13.16
CA ASP A 154 3.56 -8.35 -13.93
C ASP A 154 2.05 -8.31 -14.17
N ILE A 155 1.53 -7.14 -14.56
CA ILE A 155 0.11 -6.93 -14.85
C ILE A 155 -0.30 -7.76 -16.09
N ASP A 156 -1.31 -8.61 -15.94
CA ASP A 156 -1.97 -9.27 -17.08
C ASP A 156 -2.97 -8.27 -17.71
N VAL A 157 -2.45 -7.40 -18.60
CA VAL A 157 -3.26 -6.38 -19.27
C VAL A 157 -4.42 -6.99 -20.07
N PRO A 158 -4.26 -8.09 -20.82
CA PRO A 158 -5.39 -8.77 -21.45
C PRO A 158 -6.46 -9.26 -20.49
N ALA A 159 -6.10 -9.72 -19.29
CA ALA A 159 -7.08 -10.11 -18.28
C ALA A 159 -7.85 -8.90 -17.75
N ILE A 160 -7.18 -7.74 -17.55
CA ILE A 160 -7.85 -6.49 -17.18
C ILE A 160 -8.84 -6.07 -18.27
N GLU A 161 -8.43 -6.09 -19.55
CA GLU A 161 -9.30 -5.73 -20.67
C GLU A 161 -10.59 -6.57 -20.69
N ARG A 162 -10.48 -7.88 -20.46
CA ARG A 162 -11.65 -8.77 -20.37
C ARG A 162 -12.52 -8.50 -19.14
N ALA A 163 -11.94 -8.01 -18.05
CA ALA A 163 -12.67 -7.73 -16.80
C ALA A 163 -13.41 -6.39 -16.82
N ILE A 164 -13.05 -5.47 -17.72
CA ILE A 164 -13.70 -4.15 -17.82
C ILE A 164 -15.12 -4.30 -18.39
N THR A 165 -16.08 -3.75 -17.63
CA THR A 165 -17.51 -3.65 -18.05
C THR A 165 -17.94 -2.19 -18.16
N ALA A 166 -19.20 -1.96 -18.53
CA ALA A 166 -19.79 -0.61 -18.52
C ALA A 166 -19.89 0.00 -17.10
N ARG A 167 -19.80 -0.82 -16.04
CA ARG A 167 -19.81 -0.36 -14.64
C ARG A 167 -18.41 -0.09 -14.09
N THR A 168 -17.37 -0.50 -14.80
CA THR A 168 -16.00 -0.28 -14.33
C THR A 168 -15.69 1.21 -14.29
N ARG A 169 -15.34 1.72 -13.11
CA ARG A 169 -15.08 3.13 -12.87
C ARG A 169 -13.66 3.43 -12.43
N ALA A 170 -13.03 2.49 -11.74
CA ALA A 170 -11.65 2.65 -11.29
C ALA A 170 -10.87 1.33 -11.36
N ILE A 171 -9.54 1.48 -11.46
CA ILE A 171 -8.57 0.41 -11.25
C ILE A 171 -7.53 0.87 -10.24
N ILE A 172 -7.19 0.01 -9.27
CA ILE A 172 -6.12 0.26 -8.30
C ILE A 172 -4.84 -0.44 -8.79
N VAL A 173 -3.77 0.34 -8.95
CA VAL A 173 -2.44 -0.17 -9.29
C VAL A 173 -1.48 0.22 -8.16
N ASN A 174 -0.97 -0.77 -7.45
CA ASN A 174 0.03 -0.58 -6.40
C ASN A 174 1.41 -0.96 -6.92
N SER A 175 2.28 0.03 -7.10
CA SER A 175 3.65 -0.14 -7.60
C SER A 175 4.64 0.70 -6.78
N PRO A 176 5.75 0.12 -6.28
CA PRO A 176 5.99 -1.31 -6.15
C PRO A 176 4.90 -2.02 -5.32
N ASN A 177 4.57 -3.25 -5.71
CA ASN A 177 3.41 -3.96 -5.17
C ASN A 177 3.66 -4.58 -3.79
N ASN A 178 2.73 -4.42 -2.88
CA ASN A 178 2.60 -5.21 -1.67
C ASN A 178 1.52 -6.29 -1.91
N PRO A 179 1.86 -7.60 -1.90
CA PRO A 179 3.00 -8.21 -1.23
C PRO A 179 4.17 -8.67 -2.12
N THR A 180 4.08 -8.57 -3.45
CA THR A 180 5.02 -9.25 -4.36
C THR A 180 6.39 -8.56 -4.47
N GLY A 181 6.47 -7.27 -4.14
CA GLY A 181 7.65 -6.45 -4.39
C GLY A 181 7.89 -6.09 -5.86
N LYS A 182 6.97 -6.43 -6.76
CA LYS A 182 7.07 -6.13 -8.20
C LYS A 182 6.90 -4.64 -8.45
N ALA A 183 7.83 -4.03 -9.18
CA ALA A 183 7.68 -2.72 -9.79
C ALA A 183 7.27 -2.90 -11.26
N TYR A 184 6.15 -2.29 -11.66
CA TYR A 184 5.64 -2.49 -13.01
C TYR A 184 6.42 -1.64 -14.02
N PRO A 185 6.89 -2.24 -15.14
CA PRO A 185 7.68 -1.53 -16.14
C PRO A 185 6.81 -0.59 -16.99
N ARG A 186 7.39 0.49 -17.50
CA ARG A 186 6.74 1.50 -18.35
C ARG A 186 5.93 0.86 -19.49
N ALA A 187 6.52 -0.10 -20.19
CA ALA A 187 5.85 -0.76 -21.32
C ALA A 187 4.54 -1.45 -20.93
N THR A 188 4.44 -2.01 -19.71
CA THR A 188 3.20 -2.61 -19.19
C THR A 188 2.21 -1.52 -18.79
N LEU A 189 2.67 -0.45 -18.14
CA LEU A 189 1.83 0.68 -17.75
C LEU A 189 1.23 1.41 -18.97
N ASP A 190 2.01 1.59 -20.02
CA ASP A 190 1.54 2.22 -21.27
C ASP A 190 0.49 1.35 -22.00
N ARG A 191 0.66 0.02 -22.01
CA ARG A 191 -0.36 -0.90 -22.53
C ARG A 191 -1.64 -0.85 -21.70
N LEU A 192 -1.52 -0.80 -20.37
CA LEU A 192 -2.67 -0.64 -19.50
C LEU A 192 -3.40 0.68 -19.76
N ALA A 193 -2.65 1.78 -19.88
CA ALA A 193 -3.19 3.11 -20.19
C ALA A 193 -4.01 3.10 -21.50
N ALA A 194 -3.48 2.46 -22.55
CA ALA A 194 -4.19 2.34 -23.83
C ALA A 194 -5.52 1.57 -23.69
N VAL A 195 -5.53 0.49 -22.92
CA VAL A 195 -6.76 -0.29 -22.63
C VAL A 195 -7.78 0.56 -21.85
N LEU A 196 -7.33 1.31 -20.84
CA LEU A 196 -8.22 2.17 -20.04
C LEU A 196 -8.81 3.32 -20.86
N GLU A 197 -8.01 3.92 -21.75
CA GLU A 197 -8.50 4.99 -22.62
C GLU A 197 -9.54 4.48 -23.61
N ALA A 198 -9.25 3.39 -24.33
CA ALA A 198 -10.19 2.77 -25.26
C ALA A 198 -11.48 2.32 -24.57
N ALA A 199 -11.38 1.79 -23.35
CA ALA A 199 -12.54 1.39 -22.57
C ALA A 199 -13.36 2.60 -22.08
N SER A 200 -12.69 3.69 -21.68
CA SER A 200 -13.37 4.93 -21.27
C SER A 200 -14.16 5.55 -22.43
N GLU A 201 -13.58 5.58 -23.63
CA GLU A 201 -14.25 6.04 -24.84
C GLU A 201 -15.46 5.15 -25.18
N ARG A 202 -15.28 3.84 -25.22
CA ARG A 202 -16.34 2.86 -25.49
C ARG A 202 -17.51 2.98 -24.52
N ASN A 203 -17.20 3.19 -23.24
CA ASN A 203 -18.22 3.28 -22.19
C ASN A 203 -18.84 4.68 -22.08
N GLY A 204 -18.30 5.70 -22.77
CA GLY A 204 -18.72 7.10 -22.63
C GLY A 204 -18.52 7.65 -21.22
N ARG A 205 -17.66 7.00 -20.41
CA ARG A 205 -17.42 7.33 -19.01
C ARG A 205 -15.97 7.03 -18.64
N ALA A 206 -15.28 8.01 -18.06
CA ALA A 206 -13.89 7.87 -17.69
C ALA A 206 -13.67 6.73 -16.68
N ILE A 207 -12.66 5.91 -16.90
CA ILE A 207 -12.12 4.95 -15.90
C ILE A 207 -10.91 5.60 -15.27
N TYR A 208 -10.87 5.71 -13.95
CA TYR A 208 -9.75 6.32 -13.22
C TYR A 208 -8.73 5.27 -12.77
N LEU A 209 -7.45 5.58 -12.91
CA LEU A 209 -6.36 4.80 -12.33
C LEU A 209 -5.98 5.39 -10.97
N LEU A 210 -6.23 4.62 -9.91
CA LEU A 210 -5.83 4.95 -8.55
C LEU A 210 -4.43 4.37 -8.32
N SER A 211 -3.42 5.24 -8.41
CA SER A 211 -2.01 4.86 -8.31
C SER A 211 -1.57 4.84 -6.85
N ASP A 212 -1.59 3.67 -6.22
CA ASP A 212 -1.09 3.49 -4.86
C ASP A 212 0.44 3.36 -4.89
N GLU A 213 1.10 4.48 -4.61
CA GLU A 213 2.55 4.64 -4.70
C GLU A 213 3.23 4.66 -3.32
N ALA A 214 2.65 3.98 -2.34
CA ALA A 214 3.14 3.97 -0.96
C ALA A 214 4.63 3.58 -0.82
N TYR A 215 5.17 2.84 -1.78
CA TYR A 215 6.54 2.30 -1.75
C TYR A 215 7.46 2.87 -2.84
N TYR A 216 7.08 3.88 -3.60
CA TYR A 216 7.82 4.32 -4.78
C TYR A 216 9.28 4.74 -4.48
N ARG A 217 9.58 5.12 -3.23
CA ARG A 217 10.94 5.47 -2.78
C ARG A 217 11.74 4.27 -2.23
N ILE A 218 11.13 3.09 -2.20
CA ILE A 218 11.80 1.86 -1.72
C ILE A 218 11.96 0.93 -2.92
N LEU A 219 13.03 1.19 -3.66
CA LEU A 219 13.43 0.41 -4.83
C LEU A 219 14.85 -0.10 -4.63
N TYR A 220 15.15 -1.23 -5.24
CA TYR A 220 16.42 -1.94 -5.14
C TYR A 220 17.12 -2.03 -6.49
N ASP A 221 18.36 -2.47 -6.49
CA ASP A 221 19.17 -2.72 -7.68
C ASP A 221 19.34 -1.49 -8.59
N GLY A 222 19.36 -0.27 -7.99
CA GLY A 222 19.48 0.99 -8.71
C GLY A 222 18.32 1.29 -9.68
N ARG A 223 17.16 0.66 -9.50
CA ARG A 223 15.99 0.86 -10.36
C ARG A 223 15.43 2.27 -10.25
N HIS A 224 14.91 2.76 -11.35
CA HIS A 224 14.10 3.97 -11.38
C HIS A 224 12.62 3.61 -11.24
N TYR A 225 11.86 4.48 -10.58
CA TYR A 225 10.44 4.32 -10.42
C TYR A 225 9.71 4.78 -11.68
N GLU A 226 8.82 3.92 -12.18
CA GLU A 226 7.91 4.22 -13.27
C GLU A 226 6.50 4.43 -12.69
N SER A 227 6.02 5.67 -12.69
CA SER A 227 4.70 5.97 -12.12
C SER A 227 3.58 5.66 -13.12
N PRO A 228 2.53 4.94 -12.71
CA PRO A 228 1.32 4.77 -13.52
C PRO A 228 0.69 6.10 -13.95
N THR A 229 0.87 7.17 -13.15
CA THR A 229 0.31 8.50 -13.46
C THR A 229 1.00 9.21 -14.62
N GLU A 230 2.18 8.74 -15.02
CA GLU A 230 2.89 9.24 -16.19
C GLU A 230 2.41 8.60 -17.50
N SER A 231 1.81 7.40 -17.40
CA SER A 231 1.26 6.69 -18.57
C SER A 231 -0.21 7.04 -18.83
N TYR A 232 -0.99 7.38 -17.80
CA TYR A 232 -2.42 7.58 -17.93
C TYR A 232 -2.90 8.91 -17.31
N PRO A 233 -3.46 9.85 -18.13
CA PRO A 233 -3.85 11.18 -17.63
C PRO A 233 -4.96 11.16 -16.57
N ARG A 234 -5.94 10.24 -16.69
CA ARG A 234 -7.05 10.13 -15.73
C ARG A 234 -6.65 9.25 -14.53
N SER A 235 -5.59 9.66 -13.85
CA SER A 235 -5.06 8.97 -12.68
C SER A 235 -5.05 9.88 -11.46
N ILE A 236 -5.05 9.25 -10.27
CA ILE A 236 -4.89 9.92 -8.98
C ILE A 236 -3.71 9.26 -8.28
N LEU A 237 -2.63 10.01 -8.05
CA LEU A 237 -1.50 9.57 -7.26
C LEU A 237 -1.87 9.55 -5.79
N ILE A 238 -1.57 8.46 -5.10
CA ILE A 238 -1.87 8.24 -3.67
C ILE A 238 -0.57 7.87 -2.97
N TYR A 239 -0.15 8.67 -1.99
CA TYR A 239 1.12 8.48 -1.31
C TYR A 239 1.00 8.57 0.21
N THR A 240 1.95 7.94 0.93
CA THR A 240 2.10 8.02 2.38
C THR A 240 3.56 8.05 2.80
N TYR A 241 3.90 8.91 3.74
CA TYR A 241 5.26 9.02 4.30
C TYR A 241 5.60 7.88 5.27
N GLY A 242 4.59 7.21 5.83
CA GLY A 242 4.78 6.18 6.85
C GLY A 242 5.59 4.96 6.40
N LYS A 243 5.76 4.74 5.09
CA LYS A 243 6.55 3.63 4.56
C LYS A 243 8.03 3.99 4.43
N GLN A 244 8.31 5.10 3.78
CA GLN A 244 9.67 5.63 3.59
C GLN A 244 10.36 5.96 4.92
N LEU A 245 9.60 6.43 5.92
CA LEU A 245 10.12 6.83 7.23
C LEU A 245 10.05 5.71 8.28
N LEU A 246 9.41 4.57 7.97
CA LEU A 246 9.01 3.53 8.92
C LEU A 246 8.29 4.11 10.16
N THR A 247 7.39 5.06 9.91
CA THR A 247 6.52 5.67 10.93
C THR A 247 5.04 5.46 10.60
N PRO A 248 4.57 4.20 10.45
CA PRO A 248 3.21 3.94 9.97
C PRO A 248 2.12 4.42 10.94
N GLY A 249 2.44 4.64 12.21
CA GLY A 249 1.54 5.23 13.21
C GLY A 249 1.31 6.72 13.01
N GLU A 250 2.27 7.42 12.37
CA GLU A 250 2.17 8.83 12.03
C GLU A 250 1.46 8.99 10.69
N ARG A 251 0.26 9.52 10.73
CA ARG A 251 -0.69 9.47 9.63
C ARG A 251 -0.61 10.70 8.74
N ILE A 252 0.31 10.74 7.79
CA ILE A 252 0.42 11.81 6.78
C ILE A 252 0.70 11.23 5.39
N GLY A 253 0.04 11.76 4.38
CA GLY A 253 0.17 11.42 2.98
C GLY A 253 -0.50 12.47 2.12
N TYR A 254 -0.64 12.18 0.84
CA TYR A 254 -1.34 13.08 -0.08
C TYR A 254 -1.94 12.34 -1.28
N LEU A 255 -2.94 12.98 -1.90
CA LEU A 255 -3.38 12.75 -3.26
C LEU A 255 -2.79 13.82 -4.16
N ALA A 256 -2.43 13.47 -5.39
CA ALA A 256 -2.01 14.43 -6.39
C ALA A 256 -2.68 14.14 -7.75
N LEU A 257 -3.17 15.20 -8.39
CA LEU A 257 -3.75 15.13 -9.74
C LEU A 257 -2.67 15.50 -10.76
N PRO A 258 -2.33 14.61 -11.71
CA PRO A 258 -1.23 14.85 -12.65
C PRO A 258 -1.54 16.01 -13.60
N PRO A 259 -0.52 16.79 -13.99
CA PRO A 259 -0.72 17.93 -14.89
C PRO A 259 -1.24 17.54 -16.29
N ALA A 260 -1.03 16.28 -16.71
CA ALA A 260 -1.58 15.72 -17.93
C ALA A 260 -3.10 15.53 -17.91
N MET A 261 -3.72 15.49 -16.72
CA MET A 261 -5.18 15.43 -16.61
C MET A 261 -5.82 16.71 -17.16
N PRO A 262 -6.94 16.63 -17.91
CA PRO A 262 -7.65 17.81 -18.42
C PRO A 262 -7.96 18.82 -17.30
N ALA A 263 -7.74 20.10 -17.56
CA ALA A 263 -7.86 21.16 -16.54
C ALA A 263 -9.26 21.22 -15.90
N GLY A 264 -10.31 21.01 -16.71
CA GLY A 264 -11.69 20.97 -16.22
C GLY A 264 -11.93 19.82 -15.22
N ASP A 265 -11.40 18.63 -15.53
CA ASP A 265 -11.50 17.45 -14.65
C ASP A 265 -10.76 17.69 -13.33
N ARG A 266 -9.56 18.29 -13.38
CA ARG A 266 -8.81 18.63 -12.17
C ARG A 266 -9.57 19.56 -11.23
N VAL A 267 -10.21 20.60 -11.78
CA VAL A 267 -11.02 21.53 -10.96
C VAL A 267 -12.18 20.80 -10.27
N GLN A 268 -12.88 19.94 -11.00
CA GLN A 268 -13.98 19.17 -10.43
C GLN A 268 -13.50 18.19 -9.38
N LEU A 269 -12.39 17.47 -9.65
CA LEU A 269 -11.82 16.49 -8.72
C LEU A 269 -11.26 17.11 -7.44
N ARG A 270 -10.66 18.31 -7.49
CA ARG A 270 -10.26 19.04 -6.27
C ARG A 270 -11.45 19.24 -5.32
N ASN A 271 -12.57 19.68 -5.87
CA ASN A 271 -13.80 19.90 -5.09
C ASN A 271 -14.38 18.57 -4.58
N ALA A 272 -14.41 17.53 -5.44
CA ALA A 272 -14.90 16.22 -5.07
C ALA A 272 -14.02 15.56 -3.98
N ILE A 273 -12.70 15.64 -4.09
CA ILE A 273 -11.74 15.16 -3.09
C ILE A 273 -11.96 15.89 -1.76
N THR A 274 -12.07 17.22 -1.78
CA THR A 274 -12.34 18.00 -0.56
C THR A 274 -13.66 17.59 0.09
N MET A 275 -14.72 17.43 -0.68
CA MET A 275 -16.01 16.98 -0.16
C MET A 275 -15.94 15.54 0.35
N ALA A 276 -15.26 14.64 -0.37
CA ALA A 276 -15.06 13.26 0.06
C ALA A 276 -14.31 13.18 1.40
N GLN A 277 -13.30 14.02 1.61
CA GLN A 277 -12.61 14.13 2.89
C GLN A 277 -13.55 14.58 4.02
N LEU A 278 -14.39 15.60 3.76
CA LEU A 278 -15.32 16.16 4.76
C LEU A 278 -16.38 15.11 5.15
N VAL A 279 -17.05 14.48 4.17
CA VAL A 279 -18.13 13.52 4.46
C VAL A 279 -17.62 12.16 4.91
N GLY A 280 -16.39 11.78 4.53
CA GLY A 280 -15.73 10.55 4.97
C GLY A 280 -15.10 10.63 6.35
N GLY A 281 -15.00 11.82 6.95
CA GLY A 281 -14.33 12.03 8.24
C GLY A 281 -12.80 12.02 8.16
N TRP A 282 -12.21 12.13 6.95
CA TRP A 282 -10.76 12.16 6.71
C TRP A 282 -10.19 13.57 6.57
N SER A 283 -10.92 14.58 7.05
CA SER A 283 -10.53 15.97 7.00
C SER A 283 -9.45 16.31 8.02
N TRP A 284 -8.78 17.42 7.76
CA TRP A 284 -7.83 18.04 8.68
C TRP A 284 -6.72 17.09 9.16
N PRO A 285 -5.84 16.63 8.26
CA PRO A 285 -4.66 15.85 8.66
C PRO A 285 -3.86 16.59 9.73
N ASN A 286 -3.10 15.83 10.52
CA ASN A 286 -2.36 16.36 11.68
C ASN A 286 -1.55 17.62 11.32
N ALA A 287 -1.81 18.75 12.02
CA ALA A 287 -1.22 20.05 11.72
C ALA A 287 0.31 20.05 11.88
N VAL A 288 0.83 19.41 12.94
CA VAL A 288 2.29 19.31 13.19
C VAL A 288 2.98 18.58 12.03
N LEU A 289 2.41 17.47 11.58
CA LEU A 289 2.96 16.72 10.46
C LEU A 289 2.92 17.51 9.15
N GLN A 290 1.84 18.30 8.92
CA GLN A 290 1.77 19.17 7.75
C GLN A 290 2.89 20.22 7.77
N TYR A 291 3.14 20.87 8.91
CA TYR A 291 4.24 21.84 9.04
C TYR A 291 5.62 21.19 8.90
N ALA A 292 5.78 19.96 9.39
CA ALA A 292 7.04 19.24 9.34
C ALA A 292 7.39 18.73 7.94
N LEU A 293 6.46 18.71 6.97
CA LEU A 293 6.67 18.05 5.66
C LEU A 293 7.93 18.54 4.95
N ALA A 294 8.25 19.82 4.99
CA ALA A 294 9.46 20.34 4.35
C ALA A 294 10.77 19.77 4.96
N ASP A 295 10.74 19.43 6.25
CA ASP A 295 11.90 18.87 6.94
C ASP A 295 11.98 17.35 6.81
N ILE A 296 10.85 16.65 6.64
CA ILE A 296 10.78 15.18 6.65
C ILE A 296 10.68 14.54 5.26
N ASP A 297 10.30 15.31 4.23
CA ASP A 297 10.08 14.76 2.89
C ASP A 297 11.34 14.12 2.29
N GLY A 298 12.50 14.76 2.49
CA GLY A 298 13.79 14.24 2.02
C GLY A 298 14.37 13.10 2.87
N LEU A 299 13.77 12.81 4.03
CA LEU A 299 14.24 11.71 4.89
C LEU A 299 13.77 10.37 4.38
N SER A 300 14.61 9.35 4.53
CA SER A 300 14.28 7.97 4.22
C SER A 300 15.04 7.04 5.16
N VAL A 301 14.47 5.88 5.45
CA VAL A 301 15.24 4.77 5.98
C VAL A 301 16.36 4.41 5.00
N ASP A 302 17.40 3.79 5.51
CA ASP A 302 18.53 3.35 4.70
C ASP A 302 18.11 2.22 3.73
N ILE A 303 17.91 2.60 2.46
CA ILE A 303 17.49 1.66 1.41
C ILE A 303 18.58 0.61 1.15
N GLY A 304 19.87 0.98 1.25
CA GLY A 304 20.97 0.05 1.10
C GLY A 304 20.97 -1.04 2.18
N LYS A 305 20.64 -0.70 3.42
CA LYS A 305 20.43 -1.70 4.48
C LYS A 305 19.23 -2.60 4.23
N LEU A 306 18.11 -2.04 3.75
CA LEU A 306 16.94 -2.84 3.38
C LEU A 306 17.28 -3.80 2.23
N GLU A 307 18.04 -3.35 1.24
CA GLU A 307 18.52 -4.18 0.13
C GLU A 307 19.40 -5.32 0.63
N GLN A 308 20.35 -5.05 1.51
CA GLN A 308 21.20 -6.08 2.14
C GLN A 308 20.37 -7.10 2.92
N LYS A 309 19.34 -6.68 3.68
CA LYS A 309 18.42 -7.55 4.40
C LYS A 309 17.59 -8.41 3.41
N ARG A 310 17.10 -7.79 2.29
CA ARG A 310 16.44 -8.50 1.20
C ARG A 310 17.32 -9.61 0.64
N ASP A 311 18.53 -9.27 0.23
CA ASP A 311 19.45 -10.20 -0.42
C ASP A 311 19.83 -11.36 0.50
N ARG A 312 20.07 -11.04 1.77
CA ARG A 312 20.37 -12.04 2.79
C ARG A 312 19.20 -13.01 3.00
N MET A 313 17.97 -12.48 3.13
CA MET A 313 16.77 -13.30 3.31
C MET A 313 16.49 -14.15 2.06
N VAL A 314 16.55 -13.55 0.86
CA VAL A 314 16.35 -14.25 -0.41
C VAL A 314 17.35 -15.38 -0.57
N ARG A 315 18.64 -15.15 -0.31
CA ARG A 315 19.68 -16.17 -0.39
C ARG A 315 19.40 -17.31 0.59
N GLY A 316 19.18 -17.01 1.85
CA GLY A 316 18.93 -18.04 2.88
C GLY A 316 17.67 -18.86 2.61
N LEU A 317 16.60 -18.24 2.15
CA LEU A 317 15.39 -18.94 1.76
C LEU A 317 15.61 -19.85 0.54
N ARG A 318 16.32 -19.39 -0.50
CA ARG A 318 16.66 -20.20 -1.68
C ARG A 318 17.57 -21.38 -1.36
N GLU A 319 18.57 -21.17 -0.51
CA GLU A 319 19.44 -22.24 0.00
C GLU A 319 18.65 -23.29 0.79
N ALA A 320 17.59 -22.88 1.49
CA ALA A 320 16.67 -23.77 2.16
C ALA A 320 15.65 -24.47 1.23
N GLY A 321 15.60 -24.07 -0.07
CA GLY A 321 14.74 -24.68 -1.07
C GLY A 321 13.40 -23.98 -1.31
N TYR A 322 13.20 -22.76 -0.77
CA TYR A 322 12.01 -21.98 -1.07
C TYR A 322 12.05 -21.37 -2.47
N ASP A 323 10.90 -21.39 -3.14
CA ASP A 323 10.67 -20.67 -4.39
C ASP A 323 10.10 -19.27 -4.08
N LEU A 324 10.76 -18.23 -4.60
CA LEU A 324 10.30 -16.85 -4.44
C LEU A 324 10.80 -15.93 -5.56
N HIS A 325 9.96 -14.98 -5.91
CA HIS A 325 10.34 -13.81 -6.69
C HIS A 325 11.27 -12.90 -5.88
N VAL A 326 12.31 -12.35 -6.49
CA VAL A 326 13.17 -11.35 -5.85
C VAL A 326 12.46 -10.00 -5.90
N PRO A 327 12.14 -9.38 -4.76
CA PRO A 327 11.46 -8.09 -4.76
C PRO A 327 12.32 -7.00 -5.43
N GLU A 328 11.71 -6.23 -6.30
CA GLU A 328 12.29 -5.08 -6.98
C GLU A 328 12.12 -3.79 -6.16
N GLY A 329 11.22 -3.83 -5.17
CA GLY A 329 10.93 -2.75 -4.24
C GLY A 329 10.11 -3.23 -3.05
N THR A 330 9.59 -2.32 -2.23
CA THR A 330 8.93 -2.53 -0.94
C THR A 330 9.88 -3.11 0.12
N PHE A 331 9.34 -3.58 1.21
CA PHE A 331 10.07 -4.37 2.21
C PHE A 331 9.39 -5.72 2.47
N TYR A 332 8.76 -6.29 1.42
CA TYR A 332 8.10 -7.59 1.52
C TYR A 332 8.69 -8.61 0.57
N LEU A 333 8.75 -9.86 1.06
CA LEU A 333 9.01 -11.05 0.27
C LEU A 333 7.75 -11.94 0.33
N LEU A 334 7.51 -12.67 -0.75
CA LEU A 334 6.36 -13.57 -0.88
C LEU A 334 6.84 -14.97 -1.32
N PRO A 335 7.50 -15.74 -0.45
CA PRO A 335 7.92 -17.10 -0.77
C PRO A 335 6.73 -18.06 -0.83
N LYS A 336 6.85 -19.09 -1.67
CA LYS A 336 5.93 -20.21 -1.71
C LYS A 336 6.10 -21.06 -0.45
N SER A 337 5.00 -21.41 0.19
CA SER A 337 5.01 -22.30 1.36
C SER A 337 5.39 -23.73 0.92
N PRO A 338 6.23 -24.45 1.67
CA PRO A 338 6.47 -25.87 1.45
C PRO A 338 5.25 -26.74 1.79
N TRP A 339 4.30 -26.21 2.54
CA TRP A 339 3.04 -26.85 2.88
C TRP A 339 1.89 -26.22 2.09
N LEU A 340 0.89 -27.03 1.70
CA LEU A 340 -0.30 -26.53 0.99
C LEU A 340 -1.16 -25.63 1.90
N ASP A 341 -1.24 -25.97 3.19
CA ASP A 341 -1.88 -25.15 4.21
C ASP A 341 -0.88 -24.13 4.74
N ASP A 342 -0.94 -22.90 4.24
CA ASP A 342 -0.07 -21.79 4.65
C ASP A 342 -0.38 -21.29 6.06
N TRP A 343 -1.58 -21.53 6.58
CA TRP A 343 -1.93 -21.26 7.99
C TRP A 343 -1.26 -22.23 8.94
N ALA A 344 -1.32 -23.54 8.62
CA ALA A 344 -0.62 -24.56 9.40
C ALA A 344 0.88 -24.28 9.41
N PHE A 345 1.45 -23.93 8.24
CA PHE A 345 2.85 -23.55 8.13
C PHE A 345 3.20 -22.32 8.98
N THR A 346 2.38 -21.27 8.91
CA THR A 346 2.58 -20.06 9.73
C THR A 346 2.53 -20.35 11.23
N ARG A 347 1.61 -21.21 11.65
CA ARG A 347 1.51 -21.63 13.07
C ARG A 347 2.72 -22.45 13.50
N HIS A 348 3.21 -23.32 12.65
CA HIS A 348 4.41 -24.13 12.91
C HIS A 348 5.66 -23.23 13.08
N LEU A 349 5.89 -22.25 12.20
CA LEU A 349 6.97 -21.27 12.38
C LEU A 349 6.84 -20.51 13.71
N ALA A 350 5.62 -20.19 14.12
CA ALA A 350 5.34 -19.46 15.35
C ALA A 350 5.64 -20.26 16.63
N GLU A 351 5.75 -21.60 16.58
CA GLU A 351 6.22 -22.46 17.69
C GLU A 351 7.68 -22.16 18.02
N SER A 352 8.46 -21.72 17.02
CA SER A 352 9.84 -21.27 17.16
C SER A 352 10.00 -19.75 17.28
N ASP A 353 8.91 -19.03 17.62
CA ASP A 353 8.85 -17.57 17.74
C ASP A 353 9.23 -16.82 16.44
N VAL A 354 8.95 -17.40 15.28
CA VAL A 354 9.05 -16.74 13.95
C VAL A 354 7.65 -16.50 13.42
N LEU A 355 7.25 -15.22 13.33
CA LEU A 355 5.91 -14.86 12.90
C LEU A 355 5.95 -14.30 11.48
N VAL A 356 5.11 -14.86 10.60
CA VAL A 356 4.93 -14.43 9.21
C VAL A 356 3.44 -14.27 8.91
N LEU A 357 3.09 -13.61 7.80
CA LEU A 357 1.69 -13.47 7.37
C LEU A 357 1.33 -14.62 6.41
N PRO A 358 0.26 -15.41 6.67
CA PRO A 358 -0.20 -16.43 5.72
C PRO A 358 -0.59 -15.80 4.38
N GLY A 359 -0.31 -16.50 3.29
CA GLY A 359 -0.59 -16.01 1.94
C GLY A 359 -2.08 -15.85 1.66
N GLU A 360 -2.93 -16.68 2.26
CA GLU A 360 -4.39 -16.55 2.13
C GLU A 360 -4.88 -15.14 2.51
N VAL A 361 -4.26 -14.47 3.50
CA VAL A 361 -4.61 -13.11 3.92
C VAL A 361 -4.40 -12.07 2.81
N VAL A 362 -3.45 -12.32 1.92
CA VAL A 362 -3.19 -11.50 0.71
C VAL A 362 -3.69 -12.17 -0.56
N GLU A 363 -4.70 -13.03 -0.45
CA GLU A 363 -5.33 -13.75 -1.56
C GLU A 363 -4.34 -14.59 -2.39
N MET A 364 -3.32 -15.13 -1.72
CA MET A 364 -2.26 -15.95 -2.32
C MET A 364 -2.05 -17.24 -1.51
N PRO A 365 -3.07 -18.13 -1.41
CA PRO A 365 -2.93 -19.37 -0.64
C PRO A 365 -1.76 -20.21 -1.14
N GLY A 366 -1.09 -20.91 -0.21
CA GLY A 366 0.13 -21.67 -0.49
C GLY A 366 1.41 -20.83 -0.56
N TYR A 367 1.33 -19.56 -0.13
CA TYR A 367 2.47 -18.64 0.05
C TYR A 367 2.47 -18.08 1.48
N PHE A 368 3.51 -17.33 1.82
CA PHE A 368 3.53 -16.52 3.05
C PHE A 368 4.32 -15.24 2.83
N ARG A 369 3.96 -14.18 3.56
CA ARG A 369 4.64 -12.89 3.39
C ARG A 369 5.59 -12.63 4.56
N ILE A 370 6.80 -12.18 4.25
CA ILE A 370 7.85 -11.76 5.18
C ILE A 370 8.06 -10.26 5.03
N SER A 371 8.10 -9.51 6.15
CA SER A 371 8.52 -8.10 6.19
C SER A 371 9.98 -8.00 6.62
N ILE A 372 10.84 -7.40 5.78
CA ILE A 372 12.25 -7.18 6.10
C ILE A 372 12.52 -5.87 6.87
N THR A 373 11.47 -5.25 7.45
CA THR A 373 11.66 -4.21 8.47
C THR A 373 12.22 -4.79 9.77
N ALA A 374 12.29 -6.11 9.87
CA ALA A 374 12.89 -6.85 10.98
C ALA A 374 14.36 -6.47 11.20
N SER A 375 14.84 -6.60 12.43
CA SER A 375 16.25 -6.39 12.77
C SER A 375 17.13 -7.52 12.22
N ASP A 376 18.44 -7.28 12.12
CA ASP A 376 19.40 -8.32 11.72
C ASP A 376 19.36 -9.54 12.65
N ALA A 377 19.21 -9.32 13.96
CA ALA A 377 19.09 -10.39 14.94
C ALA A 377 17.84 -11.26 14.72
N MET A 378 16.73 -10.67 14.29
CA MET A 378 15.53 -11.43 13.92
C MET A 378 15.75 -12.27 12.67
N ILE A 379 16.48 -11.75 11.68
CA ILE A 379 16.85 -12.48 10.47
C ILE A 379 17.78 -13.66 10.81
N ASP A 380 18.77 -13.43 11.67
CA ASP A 380 19.70 -14.45 12.15
C ASP A 380 18.95 -15.59 12.86
N LYS A 381 17.96 -15.27 13.68
CA LYS A 381 17.11 -16.24 14.36
C LYS A 381 16.23 -17.02 13.39
N ALA A 382 15.65 -16.35 12.40
CA ALA A 382 14.62 -16.92 11.54
C ALA A 382 15.18 -17.85 10.45
N LEU A 383 16.33 -17.55 9.86
CA LEU A 383 16.89 -18.35 8.76
C LEU A 383 17.07 -19.84 9.09
N PRO A 384 17.62 -20.24 10.27
CA PRO A 384 17.70 -21.64 10.66
C PRO A 384 16.31 -22.29 10.81
N VAL A 385 15.31 -21.53 11.33
CA VAL A 385 13.94 -22.02 11.49
C VAL A 385 13.30 -22.29 10.13
N PHE A 386 13.43 -21.34 9.16
CA PHE A 386 12.97 -21.60 7.80
C PHE A 386 13.66 -22.80 7.16
N ALA A 387 14.97 -22.98 7.36
CA ALA A 387 15.72 -24.11 6.81
C ALA A 387 15.29 -25.45 7.41
N ALA A 388 14.90 -25.48 8.68
CA ALA A 388 14.33 -26.68 9.32
C ALA A 388 12.93 -26.96 8.78
N ALA A 389 12.05 -25.99 8.81
CA ALA A 389 10.66 -26.12 8.37
C ALA A 389 10.50 -26.53 6.90
N ALA A 390 11.44 -26.13 6.03
CA ALA A 390 11.44 -26.55 4.61
C ALA A 390 11.65 -28.07 4.41
N LYS A 391 12.29 -28.75 5.37
CA LYS A 391 12.58 -30.19 5.31
C LYS A 391 11.49 -31.04 5.95
N GLU A 392 10.62 -30.42 6.72
CA GLU A 392 9.56 -31.12 7.44
C GLU A 392 8.42 -31.44 6.47
N ARG A 393 7.94 -32.68 6.54
CA ARG A 393 6.76 -33.10 5.80
C ARG A 393 5.52 -32.60 6.54
N VAL A 394 4.50 -32.24 5.73
CA VAL A 394 3.18 -31.89 6.26
C VAL A 394 2.74 -32.96 7.26
N PRO A 395 2.36 -32.59 8.49
CA PRO A 395 1.67 -33.51 9.38
C PRO A 395 0.45 -34.10 8.67
N ALA A 396 0.30 -35.45 8.73
CA ALA A 396 -0.80 -36.15 8.07
C ALA A 396 -2.16 -35.78 8.66
#